data_e149ef6a660e1ef1ad3ec7e26c4b7359
#
_entry.id   e149ef6a660e1ef1ad3ec7e26c4b7359
#
_cell.length_a   1.000
_cell.length_b   1.000
_cell.length_c   1.000
_cell.angle_alpha   90.00
_cell.angle_beta   90.00
_cell.angle_gamma   90.00
#
_symmetry.space_group_name_H-M   'P 1'
#
loop_
_entity.id
_entity.type
_entity.pdbx_description
1 polymer ?
#
loop_
_entity_poly.entity_id
_entity_poly.type
_entity_poly.pdbx_seq_one_letter_code
_entity_poly.pdbx_strand_id
1 'polypeptide(L)'
;GGIAQAFALDKMQMGWIFSAGILGLLPGALVGGMLADRYGRKRILIGSVALFGLFSLATAIAWDFPSLVFARLMTGVGLGAALPNLIALTSEAAGPRFRGTAVSLMYCGVPIGAALAATLGFAGANLAWQTVFWVGGVVPLILVPLLMRWLPESAVFAGEKQAAPPLRALFAPETATATLLLWLCYFFTLLVVYMLINWLPLLLVEQGFQPSQAAGVMFALQMGAASGTLMLGALMDKLRPVTMSLLIYSGMLASLLALGTVSSFNGMLLAGF
;
A
#
# COMPACT_ATOMS: atom_id res chain seq x y z
N GLY A 1 -21.79 -1.91 -4.27
CA GLY A 1 -21.14 -2.10 -5.50
C GLY A 1 -21.41 -3.40 -6.23
N GLY A 2 -20.88 -3.51 -7.45
CA GLY A 2 -21.13 -4.62 -8.36
C GLY A 2 -20.86 -6.03 -7.82
N ILE A 3 -19.79 -6.20 -7.01
CA ILE A 3 -19.49 -7.50 -6.36
C ILE A 3 -20.60 -7.92 -5.40
N ALA A 4 -21.08 -6.99 -4.55
CA ALA A 4 -22.13 -7.29 -3.58
C ALA A 4 -23.44 -7.74 -4.25
N GLN A 5 -23.77 -7.13 -5.41
CA GLN A 5 -24.93 -7.51 -6.20
C GLN A 5 -24.73 -8.84 -6.94
N ALA A 6 -23.54 -9.08 -7.51
CA ALA A 6 -23.26 -10.29 -8.27
C ALA A 6 -23.30 -11.58 -7.43
N PHE A 7 -22.92 -11.49 -6.15
CA PHE A 7 -22.88 -12.63 -5.24
C PHE A 7 -23.93 -12.57 -4.14
N ALA A 8 -24.87 -11.58 -4.20
CA ALA A 8 -25.89 -11.35 -3.16
C ALA A 8 -25.32 -11.27 -1.75
N LEU A 9 -24.18 -10.60 -1.59
CA LEU A 9 -23.41 -10.56 -0.35
C LEU A 9 -24.04 -9.62 0.67
N ASP A 10 -24.03 -10.03 1.93
CA ASP A 10 -24.34 -9.17 3.05
C ASP A 10 -23.16 -8.25 3.43
N LYS A 11 -23.37 -7.30 4.36
CA LYS A 11 -22.34 -6.36 4.81
C LYS A 11 -21.15 -7.07 5.48
N MET A 12 -21.41 -8.17 6.19
CA MET A 12 -20.39 -8.95 6.88
C MET A 12 -19.51 -9.70 5.89
N GLN A 13 -20.11 -10.33 4.88
CA GLN A 13 -19.40 -11.02 3.81
C GLN A 13 -18.52 -10.05 2.98
N MET A 14 -19.02 -8.84 2.70
CA MET A 14 -18.21 -7.79 2.09
C MET A 14 -17.00 -7.42 2.96
N GLY A 15 -17.18 -7.33 4.27
CA GLY A 15 -16.10 -7.12 5.22
C GLY A 15 -15.04 -8.22 5.13
N TRP A 16 -15.43 -9.48 5.05
CA TRP A 16 -14.51 -10.61 4.89
C TRP A 16 -13.70 -10.54 3.60
N ILE A 17 -14.29 -10.14 2.47
CA ILE A 17 -13.59 -9.99 1.20
C ILE A 17 -12.49 -8.92 1.28
N PHE A 18 -12.80 -7.76 1.89
CA PHE A 18 -11.80 -6.70 2.08
C PHE A 18 -10.72 -7.12 3.06
N SER A 19 -11.12 -7.72 4.19
CA SER A 19 -10.19 -8.17 5.23
C SER A 19 -9.27 -9.29 4.75
N ALA A 20 -9.75 -10.21 3.90
CA ALA A 20 -8.95 -11.31 3.37
C ALA A 20 -7.70 -10.81 2.63
N GLY A 21 -7.84 -9.78 1.78
CA GLY A 21 -6.69 -9.16 1.10
C GLY A 21 -5.67 -8.58 2.08
N ILE A 22 -6.14 -7.89 3.11
CA ILE A 22 -5.27 -7.29 4.14
C ILE A 22 -4.62 -8.38 5.00
N LEU A 23 -5.38 -9.41 5.40
CA LEU A 23 -4.85 -10.54 6.16
C LEU A 23 -3.77 -11.31 5.40
N GLY A 24 -3.88 -11.38 4.08
CA GLY A 24 -2.85 -11.99 3.23
C GLY A 24 -1.52 -11.22 3.21
N LEU A 25 -1.53 -9.91 3.44
CA LEU A 25 -0.30 -9.09 3.43
C LEU A 25 0.70 -9.54 4.50
N LEU A 26 0.23 -9.90 5.70
CA LEU A 26 1.10 -10.28 6.81
C LEU A 26 1.92 -11.55 6.52
N PRO A 27 1.31 -12.71 6.23
CA PRO A 27 2.09 -13.90 5.88
C PRO A 27 2.90 -13.69 4.60
N GLY A 28 2.39 -12.93 3.63
CA GLY A 28 3.12 -12.56 2.43
C GLY A 28 4.42 -11.82 2.72
N ALA A 29 4.37 -10.79 3.55
CA ALA A 29 5.55 -10.01 3.92
C ALA A 29 6.58 -10.85 4.70
N LEU A 30 6.14 -11.64 5.67
CA LEU A 30 7.02 -12.49 6.48
C LEU A 30 7.69 -13.57 5.63
N VAL A 31 6.89 -14.37 4.92
CA VAL A 31 7.40 -15.48 4.10
C VAL A 31 8.20 -14.94 2.91
N GLY A 32 7.70 -13.89 2.26
CA GLY A 32 8.37 -13.25 1.12
C GLY A 32 9.73 -12.67 1.50
N GLY A 33 9.86 -12.02 2.67
CA GLY A 33 11.13 -11.55 3.18
C GLY A 33 12.12 -12.69 3.44
N MET A 34 11.70 -13.73 4.18
CA MET A 34 12.53 -14.89 4.48
C MET A 34 12.98 -15.65 3.22
N LEU A 35 12.09 -15.81 2.26
CA LEU A 35 12.41 -16.46 1.00
C LEU A 35 13.36 -15.60 0.14
N ALA A 36 13.22 -14.28 0.18
CA ALA A 36 14.07 -13.37 -0.54
C ALA A 36 15.52 -13.39 -0.05
N ASP A 37 15.71 -13.48 1.26
CA ASP A 37 17.06 -13.63 1.86
C ASP A 37 17.71 -14.97 1.48
N ARG A 38 16.91 -16.01 1.20
CA ARG A 38 17.41 -17.34 0.84
C ARG A 38 17.59 -17.56 -0.67
N TYR A 39 16.65 -17.06 -1.48
CA TYR A 39 16.57 -17.36 -2.93
C TYR A 39 16.85 -16.17 -3.83
N GLY A 40 17.03 -15.00 -3.25
CA GLY A 40 17.25 -13.73 -3.97
C GLY A 40 16.00 -12.87 -4.08
N ARG A 41 16.20 -11.56 -3.95
CA ARG A 41 15.10 -10.58 -3.92
C ARG A 41 14.40 -10.43 -5.26
N LYS A 42 15.14 -10.47 -6.37
CA LYS A 42 14.58 -10.43 -7.72
C LYS A 42 13.60 -11.58 -7.96
N ARG A 43 14.02 -12.82 -7.65
CA ARG A 43 13.20 -14.01 -7.88
C ARG A 43 11.91 -13.98 -7.10
N ILE A 44 11.99 -13.59 -5.84
CA ILE A 44 10.80 -13.52 -4.96
C ILE A 44 9.89 -12.38 -5.39
N LEU A 45 10.42 -11.22 -5.77
CA LEU A 45 9.61 -10.12 -6.30
C LEU A 45 8.85 -10.54 -7.57
N ILE A 46 9.52 -11.19 -8.52
CA ILE A 46 8.88 -11.67 -9.75
C ILE A 46 7.79 -12.70 -9.45
N GLY A 47 8.08 -13.68 -8.58
CA GLY A 47 7.09 -14.67 -8.13
C GLY A 47 5.90 -14.03 -7.41
N SER A 48 6.13 -13.00 -6.60
CA SER A 48 5.10 -12.24 -5.90
C SER A 48 4.20 -11.46 -6.85
N VAL A 49 4.78 -10.80 -7.86
CA VAL A 49 4.03 -10.10 -8.90
C VAL A 49 3.21 -11.07 -9.74
N ALA A 50 3.76 -12.22 -10.11
CA ALA A 50 3.03 -13.27 -10.81
C ALA A 50 1.87 -13.82 -9.97
N LEU A 51 2.11 -14.11 -8.68
CA LEU A 51 1.10 -14.61 -7.76
C LEU A 51 -0.06 -13.61 -7.64
N PHE A 52 0.24 -12.35 -7.33
CA PHE A 52 -0.78 -11.32 -7.18
C PHE A 52 -1.54 -11.08 -8.49
N GLY A 53 -0.87 -11.08 -9.65
CA GLY A 53 -1.51 -10.96 -10.95
C GLY A 53 -2.46 -12.12 -11.26
N LEU A 54 -2.03 -13.36 -11.07
CA LEU A 54 -2.84 -14.56 -11.28
C LEU A 54 -4.08 -14.58 -10.37
N PHE A 55 -3.93 -14.28 -9.09
CA PHE A 55 -5.06 -14.28 -8.15
C PHE A 55 -5.95 -13.04 -8.27
N SER A 56 -5.47 -11.94 -8.86
CA SER A 56 -6.34 -10.86 -9.32
C SER A 56 -7.26 -11.33 -10.45
N LEU A 57 -6.72 -12.05 -11.45
CA LEU A 57 -7.55 -12.67 -12.50
C LEU A 57 -8.51 -13.72 -11.92
N ALA A 58 -8.05 -14.55 -11.00
CA ALA A 58 -8.91 -15.52 -10.29
C ALA A 58 -10.07 -14.82 -9.56
N THR A 59 -9.85 -13.64 -9.00
CA THR A 59 -10.92 -12.82 -8.40
C THR A 59 -11.97 -12.42 -9.44
N ALA A 60 -11.56 -12.08 -10.67
CA ALA A 60 -12.50 -11.70 -11.74
C ALA A 60 -13.39 -12.86 -12.21
N ILE A 61 -12.92 -14.10 -12.09
CA ILE A 61 -13.63 -15.32 -12.52
C ILE A 61 -14.14 -16.15 -11.34
N ALA A 62 -14.11 -15.61 -10.12
CA ALA A 62 -14.63 -16.31 -8.95
C ALA A 62 -16.12 -16.66 -9.15
N TRP A 63 -16.51 -17.86 -8.73
CA TRP A 63 -17.87 -18.40 -8.94
C TRP A 63 -18.71 -18.43 -7.66
N ASP A 64 -18.07 -18.37 -6.48
CA ASP A 64 -18.73 -18.36 -5.18
C ASP A 64 -17.97 -17.49 -4.16
N PHE A 65 -18.55 -17.30 -2.98
CA PHE A 65 -17.96 -16.51 -1.91
C PHE A 65 -16.62 -17.08 -1.39
N PRO A 66 -16.47 -18.40 -1.12
CA PRO A 66 -15.19 -18.97 -0.70
C PRO A 66 -14.07 -18.77 -1.72
N SER A 67 -14.32 -19.00 -3.02
CA SER A 67 -13.32 -18.79 -4.07
C SER A 67 -12.89 -17.33 -4.17
N LEU A 68 -13.84 -16.39 -4.00
CA LEU A 68 -13.57 -14.98 -3.99
C LEU A 68 -12.69 -14.58 -2.79
N VAL A 69 -13.01 -15.05 -1.58
CA VAL A 69 -12.21 -14.79 -0.37
C VAL A 69 -10.81 -15.37 -0.50
N PHE A 70 -10.68 -16.61 -1.00
CA PHE A 70 -9.40 -17.25 -1.22
C PHE A 70 -8.54 -16.51 -2.25
N ALA A 71 -9.13 -16.10 -3.37
CA ALA A 71 -8.42 -15.34 -4.39
C ALA A 71 -7.93 -13.98 -3.85
N ARG A 72 -8.73 -13.31 -3.01
CA ARG A 72 -8.35 -12.05 -2.33
C ARG A 72 -7.22 -12.26 -1.33
N LEU A 73 -7.29 -13.34 -0.54
CA LEU A 73 -6.23 -13.70 0.40
C LEU A 73 -4.89 -13.92 -0.33
N MET A 74 -4.90 -14.69 -1.41
CA MET A 74 -3.71 -14.98 -2.21
C MET A 74 -3.17 -13.75 -2.93
N THR A 75 -4.04 -12.87 -3.42
CA THR A 75 -3.64 -11.56 -3.95
C THR A 75 -2.91 -10.75 -2.87
N GLY A 76 -3.43 -10.76 -1.63
CA GLY A 76 -2.79 -10.12 -0.48
C GLY A 76 -1.42 -10.72 -0.16
N VAL A 77 -1.28 -12.04 -0.18
CA VAL A 77 0.02 -12.73 0.02
C VAL A 77 1.03 -12.28 -1.04
N GLY A 78 0.65 -12.22 -2.31
CA GLY A 78 1.52 -11.74 -3.38
C GLY A 78 1.96 -10.29 -3.17
N LEU A 79 1.04 -9.38 -2.86
CA LEU A 79 1.34 -7.98 -2.56
C LEU A 79 2.23 -7.82 -1.33
N GLY A 80 1.93 -8.56 -0.26
CA GLY A 80 2.73 -8.53 0.97
C GLY A 80 4.16 -8.97 0.73
N ALA A 81 4.38 -10.01 -0.07
CA ALA A 81 5.72 -10.47 -0.41
C ALA A 81 6.45 -9.52 -1.37
N ALA A 82 5.74 -8.80 -2.24
CA ALA A 82 6.36 -7.86 -3.19
C ALA A 82 6.93 -6.61 -2.51
N LEU A 83 6.20 -6.00 -1.57
CA LEU A 83 6.54 -4.69 -1.00
C LEU A 83 7.93 -4.61 -0.36
N PRO A 84 8.33 -5.48 0.60
CA PRO A 84 9.63 -5.39 1.23
C PRO A 84 10.78 -5.62 0.24
N ASN A 85 10.58 -6.51 -0.73
CA ASN A 85 11.58 -6.78 -1.77
C ASN A 85 11.74 -5.61 -2.74
N LEU A 86 10.64 -4.95 -3.08
CA LEU A 86 10.66 -3.77 -3.93
C LEU A 86 11.37 -2.60 -3.25
N ILE A 87 11.08 -2.34 -1.96
CA ILE A 87 11.76 -1.33 -1.14
C ILE A 87 13.26 -1.60 -1.11
N ALA A 88 13.66 -2.84 -0.82
CA ALA A 88 15.04 -3.23 -0.71
C ALA A 88 15.80 -3.04 -2.04
N LEU A 89 15.28 -3.60 -3.14
CA LEU A 89 15.90 -3.45 -4.46
C LEU A 89 15.99 -1.99 -4.91
N THR A 90 14.93 -1.20 -4.67
CA THR A 90 14.94 0.23 -5.02
C THR A 90 15.98 1.00 -4.22
N SER A 91 16.05 0.75 -2.91
CA SER A 91 17.02 1.43 -2.03
C SER A 91 18.47 1.06 -2.35
N GLU A 92 18.73 -0.19 -2.73
CA GLU A 92 20.04 -0.66 -3.15
C GLU A 92 20.47 -0.08 -4.50
N ALA A 93 19.55 -0.06 -5.47
CA ALA A 93 19.82 0.50 -6.81
C ALA A 93 20.12 2.00 -6.78
N ALA A 94 19.49 2.75 -5.88
CA ALA A 94 19.68 4.20 -5.76
C ALA A 94 20.97 4.61 -5.03
N GLY A 95 21.63 3.66 -4.34
CA GLY A 95 22.80 3.93 -3.53
C GLY A 95 22.51 4.81 -2.27
N PRO A 96 23.51 5.00 -1.39
CA PRO A 96 23.31 5.61 -0.07
C PRO A 96 22.75 7.03 -0.09
N ARG A 97 23.10 7.82 -1.11
CA ARG A 97 22.77 9.26 -1.19
C ARG A 97 21.31 9.54 -1.55
N PHE A 98 20.65 8.64 -2.30
CA PHE A 98 19.33 8.88 -2.88
C PHE A 98 18.30 7.81 -2.48
N ARG A 99 18.57 7.03 -1.42
CA ARG A 99 17.68 5.95 -0.97
C ARG A 99 16.28 6.43 -0.64
N GLY A 100 16.17 7.50 0.13
CA GLY A 100 14.89 8.08 0.54
C GLY A 100 14.09 8.56 -0.67
N THR A 101 14.71 9.33 -1.55
CA THR A 101 14.07 9.83 -2.77
C THR A 101 13.58 8.69 -3.68
N ALA A 102 14.40 7.66 -3.90
CA ALA A 102 14.05 6.56 -4.78
C ALA A 102 12.89 5.71 -4.23
N VAL A 103 12.92 5.40 -2.94
CA VAL A 103 11.83 4.66 -2.27
C VAL A 103 10.54 5.49 -2.28
N SER A 104 10.63 6.80 -2.05
CA SER A 104 9.46 7.68 -2.10
C SER A 104 8.87 7.79 -3.50
N LEU A 105 9.71 7.89 -4.53
CA LEU A 105 9.27 7.88 -5.93
C LEU A 105 8.54 6.56 -6.27
N MET A 106 9.06 5.43 -5.81
CA MET A 106 8.41 4.13 -5.95
C MET A 106 7.04 4.11 -5.25
N TYR A 107 6.95 4.63 -4.01
CA TYR A 107 5.70 4.68 -3.26
C TYR A 107 4.64 5.60 -3.88
N CYS A 108 5.01 6.61 -4.69
CA CYS A 108 4.06 7.41 -5.46
C CYS A 108 3.23 6.60 -6.46
N GLY A 109 3.69 5.40 -6.82
CA GLY A 109 2.90 4.43 -7.59
C GLY A 109 1.58 4.05 -6.91
N VAL A 110 1.51 4.07 -5.57
CA VAL A 110 0.29 3.71 -4.82
C VAL A 110 -0.85 4.72 -5.05
N PRO A 111 -0.69 6.04 -4.78
CA PRO A 111 -1.74 7.01 -5.03
C PRO A 111 -2.05 7.18 -6.53
N ILE A 112 -1.06 7.05 -7.42
CA ILE A 112 -1.26 7.07 -8.86
C ILE A 112 -2.12 5.87 -9.30
N GLY A 113 -1.81 4.68 -8.83
CA GLY A 113 -2.59 3.47 -9.09
C GLY A 113 -4.02 3.57 -8.55
N ALA A 114 -4.19 4.14 -7.35
CA ALA A 114 -5.51 4.39 -6.77
C ALA A 114 -6.32 5.41 -7.61
N ALA A 115 -5.69 6.48 -8.09
CA ALA A 115 -6.33 7.45 -8.97
C ALA A 115 -6.75 6.82 -10.30
N LEU A 116 -5.88 6.01 -10.92
CA LEU A 116 -6.21 5.28 -12.15
C LEU A 116 -7.37 4.27 -11.94
N ALA A 117 -7.36 3.55 -10.82
CA ALA A 117 -8.46 2.64 -10.49
C ALA A 117 -9.79 3.39 -10.27
N ALA A 118 -9.74 4.58 -9.64
CA ALA A 118 -10.90 5.44 -9.47
C ALA A 118 -11.45 5.95 -10.81
N THR A 119 -10.59 6.38 -11.74
CA THR A 119 -11.03 6.81 -13.09
C THR A 119 -11.68 5.67 -13.86
N LEU A 120 -11.18 4.44 -13.77
CA LEU A 120 -11.84 3.26 -14.33
C LEU A 120 -13.23 3.03 -13.72
N GLY A 121 -13.39 3.27 -12.43
CA GLY A 121 -14.69 3.21 -11.74
C GLY A 121 -15.66 4.31 -12.21
N PHE A 122 -15.18 5.54 -12.46
CA PHE A 122 -16.00 6.66 -12.95
C PHE A 122 -16.35 6.54 -14.43
N ALA A 123 -15.37 6.21 -15.28
CA ALA A 123 -15.59 6.01 -16.73
C ALA A 123 -16.50 4.81 -17.01
N GLY A 124 -16.61 3.90 -16.05
CA GLY A 124 -17.25 2.61 -16.15
C GLY A 124 -18.54 2.47 -15.37
N ALA A 125 -19.42 3.49 -15.30
CA ALA A 125 -20.77 3.30 -14.75
C ALA A 125 -21.50 2.11 -15.43
N ASN A 126 -21.05 1.68 -16.61
CA ASN A 126 -21.53 0.53 -17.39
C ASN A 126 -20.50 -0.62 -17.48
N LEU A 127 -19.30 -0.52 -16.85
CA LEU A 127 -18.32 -1.60 -16.88
C LEU A 127 -18.62 -2.63 -15.78
N ALA A 128 -18.50 -3.90 -16.14
CA ALA A 128 -18.61 -4.97 -15.16
C ALA A 128 -17.53 -4.82 -14.08
N TRP A 129 -17.87 -5.10 -12.82
CA TRP A 129 -16.93 -5.01 -11.68
C TRP A 129 -15.63 -5.81 -11.88
N GLN A 130 -15.71 -6.87 -12.68
CA GLN A 130 -14.57 -7.73 -13.04
C GLN A 130 -13.48 -6.97 -13.79
N THR A 131 -13.80 -5.91 -14.52
CA THR A 131 -12.85 -5.16 -15.37
C THR A 131 -11.66 -4.64 -14.56
N VAL A 132 -11.90 -4.15 -13.35
CA VAL A 132 -10.83 -3.67 -12.46
C VAL A 132 -9.85 -4.80 -12.13
N PHE A 133 -10.35 -6.02 -11.91
CA PHE A 133 -9.52 -7.19 -11.59
C PHE A 133 -8.83 -7.77 -12.82
N TRP A 134 -9.44 -7.69 -13.99
CA TRP A 134 -8.78 -8.03 -15.25
C TRP A 134 -7.58 -7.11 -15.50
N VAL A 135 -7.77 -5.80 -15.41
CA VAL A 135 -6.67 -4.82 -15.56
C VAL A 135 -5.62 -5.03 -14.47
N GLY A 136 -6.06 -5.15 -13.21
CA GLY A 136 -5.19 -5.38 -12.05
C GLY A 136 -4.43 -6.70 -12.08
N GLY A 137 -4.83 -7.66 -12.91
CA GLY A 137 -4.14 -8.93 -13.08
C GLY A 137 -3.26 -8.99 -14.34
N VAL A 138 -3.80 -8.55 -15.48
CA VAL A 138 -3.08 -8.59 -16.77
C VAL A 138 -1.84 -7.69 -16.76
N VAL A 139 -1.97 -6.46 -16.26
CA VAL A 139 -0.84 -5.51 -16.24
C VAL A 139 0.37 -6.05 -15.46
N PRO A 140 0.24 -6.54 -14.22
CA PRO A 140 1.35 -7.16 -13.51
C PRO A 140 1.92 -8.39 -14.22
N LEU A 141 1.09 -9.23 -14.83
CA LEU A 141 1.57 -10.39 -15.56
C LEU A 141 2.40 -10.03 -16.80
N ILE A 142 2.05 -8.93 -17.49
CA ILE A 142 2.87 -8.37 -18.58
C ILE A 142 4.20 -7.85 -18.05
N LEU A 143 4.23 -7.31 -16.82
CA LEU A 143 5.48 -6.85 -16.21
C LEU A 143 6.43 -8.00 -15.82
N VAL A 144 5.92 -9.21 -15.57
CA VAL A 144 6.75 -10.36 -15.18
C VAL A 144 7.91 -10.61 -16.16
N PRO A 145 7.70 -10.79 -17.49
CA PRO A 145 8.80 -11.02 -18.42
C PRO A 145 9.74 -9.81 -18.53
N LEU A 146 9.25 -8.58 -18.38
CA LEU A 146 10.06 -7.38 -18.34
C LEU A 146 10.98 -7.36 -17.12
N LEU A 147 10.44 -7.68 -15.93
CA LEU A 147 11.22 -7.80 -14.70
C LEU A 147 12.25 -8.94 -14.79
N MET A 148 11.91 -10.06 -15.40
CA MET A 148 12.86 -11.16 -15.61
C MET A 148 14.06 -10.72 -16.44
N ARG A 149 13.83 -9.92 -17.49
CA ARG A 149 14.86 -9.49 -18.44
C ARG A 149 15.71 -8.34 -17.92
N TRP A 150 15.10 -7.34 -17.28
CA TRP A 150 15.78 -6.06 -17.01
C TRP A 150 16.08 -5.79 -15.54
N LEU A 151 15.38 -6.44 -14.60
CA LEU A 151 15.64 -6.23 -13.19
C LEU A 151 16.96 -6.92 -12.81
N PRO A 152 17.97 -6.21 -12.26
CA PRO A 152 19.15 -6.84 -11.70
C PRO A 152 18.84 -7.55 -10.38
N GLU A 153 19.63 -8.54 -10.00
CA GLU A 153 19.58 -9.11 -8.66
C GLU A 153 20.16 -8.13 -7.62
N SER A 154 19.78 -8.30 -6.37
CA SER A 154 20.31 -7.52 -5.25
C SER A 154 21.84 -7.65 -5.17
N ALA A 155 22.54 -6.52 -5.07
CA ALA A 155 23.99 -6.51 -4.88
C ALA A 155 24.41 -7.14 -3.54
N VAL A 156 23.56 -7.02 -2.51
CA VAL A 156 23.77 -7.63 -1.20
C VAL A 156 23.64 -9.16 -1.27
N PHE A 157 22.72 -9.66 -2.10
CA PHE A 157 22.56 -11.10 -2.30
C PHE A 157 23.69 -11.72 -3.12
N ALA A 158 24.29 -10.95 -4.04
CA ALA A 158 25.42 -11.39 -4.85
C ALA A 158 26.74 -11.43 -4.02
N GLY A 159 26.77 -10.76 -2.86
CA GLY A 159 27.86 -10.84 -1.88
C GLY A 159 27.75 -12.12 -1.02
N GLU A 160 28.19 -12.05 0.21
CA GLU A 160 28.12 -13.19 1.13
C GLU A 160 26.66 -13.49 1.53
N LYS A 161 26.30 -14.79 1.59
CA LYS A 161 25.05 -15.26 2.21
C LYS A 161 25.08 -14.94 3.71
N GLN A 162 24.71 -13.72 4.10
CA GLN A 162 24.42 -13.45 5.49
C GLN A 162 23.15 -14.24 5.86
N ALA A 163 23.29 -15.17 6.79
CA ALA A 163 22.14 -15.80 7.39
C ALA A 163 21.25 -14.69 7.97
N ALA A 164 19.98 -14.62 7.52
CA ALA A 164 19.03 -13.66 8.06
C ALA A 164 19.05 -13.77 9.62
N PRO A 165 19.16 -12.65 10.34
CA PRO A 165 19.14 -12.70 11.79
C PRO A 165 17.83 -13.37 12.24
N PRO A 166 17.89 -14.31 13.19
CA PRO A 166 16.69 -14.99 13.64
C PRO A 166 15.69 -13.97 14.18
N LEU A 167 14.39 -14.21 14.00
CA LEU A 167 13.31 -13.34 14.52
C LEU A 167 13.54 -12.97 16.01
N ARG A 168 14.19 -13.83 16.77
CA ARG A 168 14.61 -13.56 18.14
C ARG A 168 15.52 -12.33 18.29
N ALA A 169 16.28 -11.96 17.24
CA ALA A 169 17.15 -10.77 17.29
C ALA A 169 16.35 -9.47 17.38
N LEU A 170 15.09 -9.44 16.89
CA LEU A 170 14.21 -8.29 17.04
C LEU A 170 13.78 -8.04 18.49
N PHE A 171 13.77 -9.10 19.31
CA PHE A 171 13.37 -9.06 20.71
C PHE A 171 14.55 -9.25 21.66
N ALA A 172 15.77 -9.10 21.18
CA ALA A 172 16.94 -9.05 22.05
C ALA A 172 16.86 -7.81 22.98
N PRO A 173 17.43 -7.87 24.19
CA PRO A 173 17.33 -6.77 25.17
C PRO A 173 17.74 -5.40 24.63
N GLU A 174 18.67 -5.37 23.69
CA GLU A 174 19.19 -4.14 23.08
C GLU A 174 18.28 -3.56 21.98
N THR A 175 17.45 -4.39 21.33
CA THR A 175 16.63 -4.01 20.18
C THR A 175 15.13 -4.04 20.45
N ALA A 176 14.68 -4.77 21.47
CA ALA A 176 13.27 -5.00 21.77
C ALA A 176 12.47 -3.70 21.95
N THR A 177 13.00 -2.76 22.72
CA THR A 177 12.33 -1.47 22.97
C THR A 177 12.15 -0.67 21.68
N ALA A 178 13.20 -0.58 20.87
CA ALA A 178 13.14 0.11 19.57
C ALA A 178 12.16 -0.56 18.63
N THR A 179 12.16 -1.89 18.57
CA THR A 179 11.23 -2.68 17.74
C THR A 179 9.78 -2.44 18.15
N LEU A 180 9.48 -2.51 19.46
CA LEU A 180 8.11 -2.29 19.96
C LEU A 180 7.63 -0.85 19.74
N LEU A 181 8.50 0.14 19.95
CA LEU A 181 8.15 1.55 19.70
C LEU A 181 7.89 1.79 18.21
N LEU A 182 8.70 1.25 17.31
CA LEU A 182 8.48 1.34 15.87
C LEU A 182 7.17 0.67 15.45
N TRP A 183 6.86 -0.50 15.99
CA TRP A 183 5.59 -1.19 15.70
C TRP A 183 4.39 -0.39 16.20
N LEU A 184 4.49 0.20 17.39
CA LEU A 184 3.43 1.03 17.96
C LEU A 184 3.20 2.29 17.12
N CYS A 185 4.28 2.99 16.73
CA CYS A 185 4.20 4.15 15.85
C CYS A 185 3.57 3.79 14.50
N TYR A 186 4.02 2.67 13.91
CA TYR A 186 3.48 2.21 12.63
C TYR A 186 2.00 1.83 12.72
N PHE A 187 1.61 1.14 13.82
CA PHE A 187 0.21 0.79 14.09
C PHE A 187 -0.68 2.02 14.14
N PHE A 188 -0.32 3.03 14.96
CA PHE A 188 -1.13 4.25 15.06
C PHE A 188 -1.14 5.07 13.77
N THR A 189 -0.03 5.11 13.04
CA THR A 189 0.03 5.77 11.73
C THR A 189 -0.94 5.11 10.75
N LEU A 190 -0.91 3.79 10.62
CA LEU A 190 -1.84 3.06 9.75
C LEU A 190 -3.29 3.19 10.21
N LEU A 191 -3.55 3.17 11.52
CA LEU A 191 -4.88 3.35 12.07
C LEU A 191 -5.47 4.70 11.62
N VAL A 192 -4.72 5.79 11.75
CA VAL A 192 -5.16 7.12 11.31
C VAL A 192 -5.36 7.17 9.80
N VAL A 193 -4.41 6.66 9.02
CA VAL A 193 -4.50 6.65 7.54
C VAL A 193 -5.72 5.87 7.07
N TYR A 194 -5.94 4.66 7.61
CA TYR A 194 -7.10 3.85 7.21
C TYR A 194 -8.42 4.42 7.72
N MET A 195 -8.44 5.07 8.89
CA MET A 195 -9.62 5.82 9.33
C MET A 195 -9.96 6.94 8.35
N LEU A 196 -8.99 7.77 7.98
CA LEU A 196 -9.22 8.86 7.02
C LEU A 196 -9.71 8.32 5.66
N ILE A 197 -9.04 7.33 5.11
CA ILE A 197 -9.41 6.80 3.78
C ILE A 197 -10.83 6.21 3.76
N ASN A 198 -11.23 5.50 4.83
CA ASN A 198 -12.50 4.77 4.83
C ASN A 198 -13.67 5.60 5.39
N TRP A 199 -13.44 6.43 6.41
CA TRP A 199 -14.50 7.10 7.13
C TRP A 199 -14.68 8.58 6.74
N LEU A 200 -13.61 9.26 6.31
CA LEU A 200 -13.68 10.67 5.95
C LEU A 200 -14.76 10.99 4.91
N PRO A 201 -14.92 10.22 3.80
CA PRO A 201 -15.97 10.50 2.83
C PRO A 201 -17.38 10.42 3.43
N LEU A 202 -17.62 9.44 4.31
CA LEU A 202 -18.90 9.26 4.97
C LEU A 202 -19.17 10.40 5.95
N LEU A 203 -18.19 10.74 6.77
CA LEU A 203 -18.31 11.85 7.75
C LEU A 203 -18.57 13.18 7.06
N LEU A 204 -17.96 13.46 5.92
CA LEU A 204 -18.21 14.69 5.15
C LEU A 204 -19.65 14.74 4.64
N VAL A 205 -20.19 13.61 4.13
CA VAL A 205 -21.58 13.53 3.68
C VAL A 205 -22.55 13.70 4.86
N GLU A 206 -22.26 13.11 6.02
CA GLU A 206 -23.05 13.27 7.24
C GLU A 206 -23.02 14.72 7.77
N GLN A 207 -21.93 15.45 7.54
CA GLN A 207 -21.82 16.90 7.84
C GLN A 207 -22.56 17.79 6.82
N GLY A 208 -23.20 17.22 5.80
CA GLY A 208 -24.01 17.93 4.82
C GLY A 208 -23.27 18.31 3.53
N PHE A 209 -22.04 17.86 3.33
CA PHE A 209 -21.33 18.03 2.06
C PHE A 209 -21.94 17.14 0.99
N GLN A 210 -21.94 17.62 -0.26
CA GLN A 210 -22.36 16.80 -1.38
C GLN A 210 -21.35 15.68 -1.64
N PRO A 211 -21.78 14.50 -2.16
CA PRO A 211 -20.86 13.40 -2.49
C PRO A 211 -19.72 13.80 -3.42
N SER A 212 -19.95 14.74 -4.35
CA SER A 212 -18.94 15.31 -5.24
C SER A 212 -17.89 16.13 -4.48
N GLN A 213 -18.29 16.85 -3.44
CA GLN A 213 -17.38 17.61 -2.59
C GLN A 213 -16.55 16.67 -1.71
N ALA A 214 -17.15 15.63 -1.14
CA ALA A 214 -16.42 14.59 -0.41
C ALA A 214 -15.38 13.90 -1.30
N ALA A 215 -15.71 13.59 -2.55
CA ALA A 215 -14.77 13.05 -3.53
C ALA A 215 -13.63 14.03 -3.83
N GLY A 216 -13.91 15.35 -3.90
CA GLY A 216 -12.89 16.39 -4.06
C GLY A 216 -11.90 16.45 -2.91
N VAL A 217 -12.36 16.34 -1.66
CA VAL A 217 -11.49 16.27 -0.48
C VAL A 217 -10.63 15.00 -0.50
N MET A 218 -11.19 13.85 -0.88
CA MET A 218 -10.42 12.62 -1.04
C MET A 218 -9.37 12.71 -2.13
N PHE A 219 -9.67 13.39 -3.24
CA PHE A 219 -8.69 13.66 -4.28
C PHE A 219 -7.56 14.55 -3.78
N ALA A 220 -7.86 15.62 -3.04
CA ALA A 220 -6.86 16.50 -2.43
C ALA A 220 -5.94 15.71 -1.47
N LEU A 221 -6.51 14.83 -0.63
CA LEU A 221 -5.77 13.95 0.27
C LEU A 221 -4.80 13.03 -0.49
N GLN A 222 -5.22 12.47 -1.62
CA GLN A 222 -4.34 11.61 -2.44
C GLN A 222 -3.24 12.40 -3.15
N MET A 223 -3.54 13.62 -3.61
CA MET A 223 -2.55 14.52 -4.19
C MET A 223 -1.55 15.01 -3.14
N GLY A 224 -2.03 15.34 -1.94
CA GLY A 224 -1.19 15.66 -0.78
C GLY A 224 -0.28 14.50 -0.39
N ALA A 225 -0.82 13.28 -0.36
CA ALA A 225 -0.05 12.07 -0.09
C ALA A 225 1.07 11.85 -1.13
N ALA A 226 0.77 12.05 -2.43
CA ALA A 226 1.76 11.89 -3.50
C ALA A 226 2.87 12.95 -3.42
N SER A 227 2.48 14.25 -3.35
CA SER A 227 3.42 15.37 -3.26
C SER A 227 4.22 15.35 -1.96
N GLY A 228 3.57 15.08 -0.84
CA GLY A 228 4.20 14.93 0.47
C GLY A 228 5.21 13.78 0.49
N THR A 229 4.87 12.65 -0.08
CA THR A 229 5.79 11.50 -0.18
C THR A 229 7.07 11.86 -0.94
N LEU A 230 6.96 12.57 -2.07
CA LEU A 230 8.13 13.01 -2.84
C LEU A 230 8.97 14.03 -2.07
N MET A 231 8.33 15.03 -1.47
CA MET A 231 9.01 16.08 -0.72
C MET A 231 9.72 15.49 0.51
N LEU A 232 9.03 14.67 1.29
CA LEU A 232 9.59 14.03 2.48
C LEU A 232 10.72 13.06 2.11
N GLY A 233 10.59 12.32 1.00
CA GLY A 233 11.65 11.45 0.51
C GLY A 233 12.94 12.20 0.20
N ALA A 234 12.85 13.33 -0.47
CA ALA A 234 14.01 14.19 -0.74
C ALA A 234 14.59 14.82 0.55
N LEU A 235 13.74 15.09 1.54
CA LEU A 235 14.17 15.58 2.85
C LEU A 235 14.85 14.49 3.70
N MET A 236 14.38 13.24 3.60
CA MET A 236 14.96 12.09 4.33
C MET A 236 16.44 11.88 3.97
N ASP A 237 16.83 12.19 2.75
CA ASP A 237 18.22 12.09 2.32
C ASP A 237 19.12 13.20 2.90
N LYS A 238 18.53 14.25 3.50
CA LYS A 238 19.24 15.46 4.00
C LYS A 238 19.10 15.65 5.51
N LEU A 239 17.99 15.27 6.10
CA LEU A 239 17.68 15.54 7.50
C LEU A 239 17.90 14.31 8.39
N ARG A 240 18.10 14.58 9.69
CA ARG A 240 18.22 13.51 10.69
C ARG A 240 16.88 12.80 10.89
N PRO A 241 16.86 11.47 11.11
CA PRO A 241 15.63 10.69 11.29
C PRO A 241 14.67 11.26 12.36
N VAL A 242 15.22 11.73 13.48
CA VAL A 242 14.42 12.34 14.57
C VAL A 242 13.71 13.61 14.10
N THR A 243 14.40 14.49 13.39
CA THR A 243 13.82 15.74 12.85
C THR A 243 12.70 15.40 11.84
N MET A 244 12.92 14.39 10.99
CA MET A 244 11.91 13.91 10.04
C MET A 244 10.67 13.38 10.75
N SER A 245 10.84 12.54 11.77
CA SER A 245 9.71 12.00 12.54
C SER A 245 8.89 13.13 13.21
N LEU A 246 9.56 14.08 13.83
CA LEU A 246 8.90 15.23 14.45
C LEU A 246 8.12 16.05 13.41
N LEU A 247 8.69 16.29 12.24
CA LEU A 247 8.07 17.07 11.16
C LEU A 247 6.82 16.35 10.62
N ILE A 248 6.91 15.03 10.37
CA ILE A 248 5.81 14.21 9.88
C ILE A 248 4.66 14.17 10.90
N TYR A 249 4.94 13.83 12.16
CA TYR A 249 3.89 13.67 13.17
C TYR A 249 3.28 15.01 13.61
N SER A 250 4.06 16.11 13.64
CA SER A 250 3.49 17.44 13.89
C SER A 250 2.62 17.92 12.74
N GLY A 251 3.02 17.70 11.50
CA GLY A 251 2.20 17.98 10.31
C GLY A 251 0.90 17.18 10.30
N MET A 252 0.97 15.89 10.60
CA MET A 252 -0.19 15.00 10.71
C MET A 252 -1.16 15.48 11.80
N LEU A 253 -0.65 15.86 12.98
CA LEU A 253 -1.47 16.39 14.05
C LEU A 253 -2.14 17.71 13.64
N ALA A 254 -1.41 18.62 13.01
CA ALA A 254 -1.95 19.89 12.53
C ALA A 254 -3.05 19.69 11.48
N SER A 255 -2.85 18.78 10.52
CA SER A 255 -3.85 18.43 9.51
C SER A 255 -5.11 17.81 10.14
N LEU A 256 -4.97 16.90 11.10
CA LEU A 256 -6.10 16.29 11.80
C LEU A 256 -6.90 17.32 12.60
N LEU A 257 -6.22 18.23 13.32
CA LEU A 257 -6.87 19.33 14.04
C LEU A 257 -7.59 20.28 13.08
N ALA A 258 -6.98 20.61 11.94
CA ALA A 258 -7.60 21.41 10.91
C ALA A 258 -8.86 20.74 10.33
N LEU A 259 -8.80 19.45 9.98
CA LEU A 259 -9.95 18.68 9.51
C LEU A 259 -11.10 18.64 10.54
N GLY A 260 -10.77 18.59 11.84
CA GLY A 260 -11.75 18.59 12.92
C GLY A 260 -12.39 19.94 13.23
N THR A 261 -11.75 21.04 12.84
CA THR A 261 -12.21 22.42 13.19
C THR A 261 -12.78 23.19 12.02
N VAL A 262 -12.39 22.84 10.79
CA VAL A 262 -12.80 23.53 9.58
C VAL A 262 -14.12 22.97 9.07
N SER A 263 -15.11 23.85 8.81
CA SER A 263 -16.43 23.51 8.27
C SER A 263 -16.63 23.95 6.81
N SER A 264 -15.68 24.71 6.23
CA SER A 264 -15.78 25.17 4.85
C SER A 264 -15.15 24.18 3.87
N PHE A 265 -15.76 24.02 2.69
CA PHE A 265 -15.24 23.11 1.65
C PHE A 265 -13.78 23.39 1.25
N ASN A 266 -13.44 24.67 1.00
CA ASN A 266 -12.07 25.06 0.66
C ASN A 266 -11.08 24.80 1.80
N GLY A 267 -11.51 24.98 3.03
CA GLY A 267 -10.70 24.65 4.19
C GLY A 267 -10.48 23.14 4.36
N MET A 268 -11.50 22.33 4.08
CA MET A 268 -11.37 20.87 4.07
C MET A 268 -10.44 20.37 2.96
N LEU A 269 -10.47 21.01 1.78
CA LEU A 269 -9.52 20.71 0.68
C LEU A 269 -8.07 20.99 1.11
N LEU A 270 -7.82 22.14 1.74
CA LEU A 270 -6.48 22.49 2.21
C LEU A 270 -6.01 21.64 3.39
N ALA A 271 -6.89 21.30 4.30
CA ALA A 271 -6.57 20.44 5.45
C ALA A 271 -6.36 18.98 5.03
N GLY A 272 -7.02 18.55 3.96
CA GLY A 272 -6.85 17.20 3.39
C GLY A 272 -5.59 17.05 2.54
N PHE A 273 -5.13 18.15 1.91
CA PHE A 273 -3.88 18.19 1.15
C PHE A 273 -2.65 18.18 2.07
#